data_95b3335e0efa35e1df18163623bf4047
#
_entry.id   95b3335e0efa35e1df18163623bf4047
#
_cell.length_a   1.000
_cell.length_b   1.000
_cell.length_c   1.000
_cell.angle_alpha   90.00
_cell.angle_beta   90.00
_cell.angle_gamma   90.00
#
_symmetry.space_group_name_H-M   'P 1'
#
loop_
_entity.id
_entity.type
_entity.pdbx_description
1 polymer ?
#
loop_
_entity_poly.entity_id
_entity_poly.type
_entity_poly.pdbx_seq_one_letter_code
_entity_poly.pdbx_strand_id
1 'polypeptide(L)'
;MKKPSQVISARLPKDRIKLIEEIAHEEKVEKSTILDRALEHYTKEWTLKKALELYRNGTITLSRAAEIAGLTIWEIIDALEKRKIVLQYDAEDFEEDMKTLGCG
;
A
#
# COMPACT_ATOMS: atom_id res chain seq x y z
N MET A 1 17.25 8.04 -3.52
CA MET A 1 17.87 7.47 -4.71
C MET A 1 16.81 7.16 -5.76
N LYS A 2 16.97 7.69 -6.95
CA LYS A 2 16.00 7.45 -8.03
C LYS A 2 16.21 6.06 -8.61
N LYS A 3 15.12 5.32 -8.74
CA LYS A 3 15.14 4.04 -9.44
C LYS A 3 15.21 4.28 -10.95
N PRO A 4 15.85 3.38 -11.71
CA PRO A 4 15.83 3.52 -13.16
C PRO A 4 14.41 3.58 -13.68
N SER A 5 14.18 4.45 -14.67
CA SER A 5 12.87 4.59 -15.28
C SER A 5 12.80 3.79 -16.57
N GLN A 6 11.65 3.18 -16.82
CA GLN A 6 11.36 2.48 -18.06
C GLN A 6 10.05 2.99 -18.61
N VAL A 7 9.93 2.99 -19.94
CA VAL A 7 8.70 3.41 -20.58
C VAL A 7 7.75 2.24 -20.66
N ILE A 8 6.50 2.48 -20.27
CA ILE A 8 5.42 1.53 -20.43
C ILE A 8 4.28 2.23 -21.16
N SER A 9 3.64 1.54 -22.09
CA SER A 9 2.55 2.09 -22.88
C SER A 9 1.24 1.44 -22.53
N ALA A 10 0.18 2.26 -22.49
CA ALA A 10 -1.15 1.78 -22.20
C ALA A 10 -2.18 2.61 -22.96
N ARG A 11 -3.30 1.96 -23.32
CA ARG A 11 -4.43 2.66 -23.94
C ARG A 11 -5.47 2.93 -22.86
N LEU A 12 -5.95 4.16 -22.84
CA LEU A 12 -6.94 4.60 -21.86
C LEU A 12 -8.17 5.18 -22.58
N PRO A 13 -9.36 5.08 -21.98
CA PRO A 13 -10.54 5.73 -22.53
C PRO A 13 -10.33 7.23 -22.65
N LYS A 14 -10.96 7.84 -23.64
CA LYS A 14 -10.81 9.27 -23.91
C LYS A 14 -11.24 10.14 -22.72
N ASP A 15 -12.32 9.77 -22.06
CA ASP A 15 -12.82 10.51 -20.90
C ASP A 15 -11.84 10.49 -19.74
N ARG A 16 -11.14 9.38 -19.55
CA ARG A 16 -10.11 9.28 -18.51
C ARG A 16 -8.91 10.15 -18.85
N ILE A 17 -8.52 10.17 -20.13
CA ILE A 17 -7.41 11.02 -20.58
C ILE A 17 -7.74 12.49 -20.35
N LYS A 18 -8.97 12.89 -20.66
CA LYS A 18 -9.45 14.26 -20.43
C LYS A 18 -9.36 14.64 -18.96
N LEU A 19 -9.80 13.75 -18.09
CA LEU A 19 -9.76 14.00 -16.65
C LEU A 19 -8.33 14.15 -16.15
N ILE A 20 -7.44 13.29 -16.63
CA ILE A 20 -6.01 13.39 -16.28
C ILE A 20 -5.45 14.74 -16.71
N GLU A 21 -5.82 15.20 -17.90
CA GLU A 21 -5.37 16.49 -18.40
C GLU A 21 -5.90 17.65 -17.55
N GLU A 22 -7.15 17.57 -17.10
CA GLU A 22 -7.74 18.56 -16.21
C GLU A 22 -6.99 18.62 -14.88
N ILE A 23 -6.73 17.45 -14.29
CA ILE A 23 -6.02 17.37 -13.01
C ILE A 23 -4.61 17.95 -13.15
N ALA A 24 -3.92 17.57 -14.22
CA ALA A 24 -2.56 18.04 -14.49
C ALA A 24 -2.53 19.57 -14.63
N HIS A 25 -3.54 20.12 -15.31
CA HIS A 25 -3.66 21.56 -15.48
C HIS A 25 -3.89 22.27 -14.14
N GLU A 26 -4.84 21.78 -13.35
CA GLU A 26 -5.14 22.37 -12.04
C GLU A 26 -3.96 22.27 -11.08
N GLU A 27 -3.28 21.14 -11.08
CA GLU A 27 -2.16 20.90 -10.19
C GLU A 27 -0.86 21.50 -10.71
N LYS A 28 -0.85 21.98 -11.93
CA LYS A 28 0.33 22.58 -12.60
C LYS A 28 1.50 21.60 -12.66
N VAL A 29 1.20 20.36 -13.02
CA VAL A 29 2.19 19.31 -13.20
C VAL A 29 1.96 18.64 -14.56
N GLU A 30 2.90 17.80 -14.95
CA GLU A 30 2.78 17.05 -16.21
C GLU A 30 1.83 15.87 -16.06
N LYS A 31 1.24 15.44 -17.18
CA LYS A 31 0.36 14.26 -17.19
C LYS A 31 1.06 13.02 -16.66
N SER A 32 2.35 12.86 -17.00
CA SER A 32 3.13 11.73 -16.50
C SER A 32 3.21 11.70 -14.98
N THR A 33 3.25 12.86 -14.33
CA THR A 33 3.27 12.96 -12.88
C THR A 33 1.95 12.48 -12.28
N ILE A 34 0.83 12.84 -12.90
CA ILE A 34 -0.49 12.37 -12.46
C ILE A 34 -0.60 10.85 -12.61
N LEU A 35 -0.13 10.33 -13.74
CA LEU A 35 -0.13 8.88 -13.97
C LEU A 35 0.71 8.15 -12.95
N ASP A 36 1.89 8.67 -12.65
CA ASP A 36 2.78 8.05 -11.68
C ASP A 36 2.14 8.04 -10.29
N ARG A 37 1.55 9.15 -9.87
CA ARG A 37 0.85 9.24 -8.58
C ARG A 37 -0.32 8.26 -8.49
N ALA A 38 -1.09 8.15 -9.57
CA ALA A 38 -2.23 7.25 -9.60
C ALA A 38 -1.80 5.79 -9.49
N LEU A 39 -0.75 5.42 -10.22
CA LEU A 39 -0.21 4.05 -10.17
C LEU A 39 0.41 3.75 -8.82
N GLU A 40 1.11 4.70 -8.23
CA GLU A 40 1.67 4.54 -6.89
C GLU A 40 0.56 4.29 -5.88
N HIS A 41 -0.50 5.08 -5.93
CA HIS A 41 -1.64 4.92 -5.04
C HIS A 41 -2.29 3.53 -5.20
N TYR A 42 -2.52 3.11 -6.44
CA TYR A 42 -3.13 1.81 -6.71
C TYR A 42 -2.25 0.66 -6.23
N THR A 43 -0.96 0.70 -6.52
CA THR A 43 -0.05 -0.38 -6.14
C THR A 43 0.13 -0.47 -4.62
N LYS A 44 0.13 0.65 -3.92
CA LYS A 44 0.16 0.66 -2.45
C LYS A 44 -1.10 0.02 -1.87
N GLU A 45 -2.26 0.35 -2.41
CA GLU A 45 -3.53 -0.23 -1.98
C GLU A 45 -3.55 -1.74 -2.24
N TRP A 46 -3.10 -2.15 -3.41
CA TRP A 46 -3.03 -3.57 -3.76
C TRP A 46 -2.12 -4.33 -2.81
N THR A 47 -0.94 -3.78 -2.55
CA THR A 47 0.05 -4.38 -1.65
C THR A 47 -0.49 -4.51 -0.23
N LEU A 48 -1.17 -3.48 0.25
CA LEU A 48 -1.80 -3.50 1.57
C LEU A 48 -2.87 -4.58 1.65
N LYS A 49 -3.76 -4.64 0.69
CA LYS A 49 -4.80 -5.67 0.64
C LYS A 49 -4.20 -7.07 0.64
N LYS A 50 -3.15 -7.27 -0.14
CA LYS A 50 -2.46 -8.57 -0.21
C LYS A 50 -1.84 -8.94 1.13
N ALA A 51 -1.18 -8.00 1.79
CA ALA A 51 -0.57 -8.24 3.10
C ALA A 51 -1.63 -8.62 4.14
N LEU A 52 -2.76 -7.90 4.16
CA LEU A 52 -3.85 -8.19 5.09
C LEU A 52 -4.47 -9.55 4.83
N GLU A 53 -4.59 -9.92 3.57
CA GLU A 53 -5.11 -11.23 3.18
C GLU A 53 -4.21 -12.36 3.66
N LEU A 54 -2.91 -12.22 3.47
CA LEU A 54 -1.93 -13.19 3.94
C LEU A 54 -1.95 -13.32 5.47
N TYR A 55 -2.08 -12.21 6.16
CA TYR A 55 -2.20 -12.21 7.62
C TYR A 55 -3.50 -12.89 8.06
N ARG A 56 -4.61 -12.54 7.45
CA ARG A 56 -5.91 -13.10 7.75
C ARG A 56 -5.91 -14.63 7.58
N ASN A 57 -5.20 -15.12 6.56
CA ASN A 57 -5.11 -16.55 6.28
C ASN A 57 -4.08 -17.27 7.16
N GLY A 58 -3.42 -16.54 8.06
CA GLY A 58 -2.42 -17.12 8.94
C GLY A 58 -1.09 -17.43 8.28
N THR A 59 -0.88 -16.92 7.06
CA THR A 59 0.35 -17.20 6.30
C THR A 59 1.55 -16.41 6.81
N ILE A 60 1.30 -15.20 7.34
CA ILE A 60 2.35 -14.30 7.84
C ILE A 60 1.94 -13.71 9.17
N THR A 61 2.91 -13.20 9.91
CA THR A 61 2.66 -12.48 11.16
C THR A 61 2.23 -11.05 10.89
N LEU A 62 1.75 -10.38 11.91
CA LEU A 62 1.35 -8.98 11.81
C LEU A 62 2.54 -8.08 11.44
N SER A 63 3.69 -8.32 12.04
CA SER A 63 4.89 -7.54 11.73
C SER A 63 5.35 -7.74 10.29
N ARG A 64 5.22 -8.96 9.77
CA ARG A 64 5.55 -9.23 8.38
C ARG A 64 4.57 -8.52 7.43
N ALA A 65 3.28 -8.49 7.79
CA ALA A 65 2.27 -7.78 7.00
C ALA A 65 2.60 -6.29 6.93
N ALA A 66 2.97 -5.69 8.05
CA ALA A 66 3.36 -4.28 8.10
C ALA A 66 4.59 -4.03 7.21
N GLU A 67 5.56 -4.91 7.29
CA GLU A 67 6.78 -4.82 6.48
C GLU A 67 6.47 -4.89 4.98
N ILE A 68 5.64 -5.85 4.56
CA ILE A 68 5.24 -5.99 3.16
C ILE A 68 4.50 -4.76 2.67
N ALA A 69 3.61 -4.23 3.49
CA ALA A 69 2.81 -3.05 3.14
C ALA A 69 3.59 -1.74 3.23
N GLY A 70 4.79 -1.76 3.84
CA GLY A 70 5.56 -0.55 4.06
C GLY A 70 4.94 0.37 5.10
N LEU A 71 4.25 -0.22 6.08
CA LEU A 71 3.55 0.51 7.13
C LEU A 71 4.12 0.16 8.50
N THR A 72 3.78 0.99 9.49
CA THR A 72 4.08 0.67 10.87
C THR A 72 3.08 -0.35 11.39
N ILE A 73 3.40 -0.98 12.50
CA ILE A 73 2.48 -1.92 13.18
C ILE A 73 1.15 -1.22 13.49
N TRP A 74 1.21 0.02 13.95
CA TRP A 74 0.01 0.79 14.30
C TRP A 74 -0.88 1.06 13.10
N GLU A 75 -0.25 1.37 11.98
CA GLU A 75 -0.97 1.60 10.72
C GLU A 75 -1.63 0.32 10.21
N ILE A 76 -0.98 -0.82 10.36
CA ILE A 76 -1.54 -2.12 9.98
C ILE A 76 -2.74 -2.46 10.86
N ILE A 77 -2.62 -2.23 12.17
CA ILE A 77 -3.72 -2.49 13.10
C ILE A 77 -4.93 -1.62 12.74
N ASP A 78 -4.69 -0.35 12.44
CA ASP A 78 -5.74 0.56 12.00
C ASP A 78 -6.41 0.07 10.71
N ALA A 79 -5.62 -0.41 9.76
CA ALA A 79 -6.14 -0.96 8.51
C ALA A 79 -6.99 -2.20 8.73
N LEU A 80 -6.58 -3.06 9.67
CA LEU A 80 -7.36 -4.25 10.03
C LEU A 80 -8.72 -3.86 10.61
N GLU A 81 -8.72 -2.87 11.50
CA GLU A 81 -9.96 -2.38 12.11
C GLU A 81 -10.90 -1.80 11.07
N LYS A 82 -10.39 -1.00 10.17
CA LYS A 82 -11.17 -0.38 9.10
C LYS A 82 -11.81 -1.40 8.17
N ARG A 83 -11.14 -2.52 7.96
CA ARG A 83 -11.63 -3.60 7.11
C ARG A 83 -12.36 -4.69 7.89
N LYS A 84 -12.56 -4.49 9.18
CA LYS A 84 -13.24 -5.44 10.09
C LYS A 84 -12.62 -6.82 10.06
N ILE A 85 -11.30 -6.87 10.01
CA ILE A 85 -10.53 -8.11 10.07
C ILE A 85 -10.12 -8.33 11.52
N VAL A 86 -10.38 -9.52 12.04
CA VAL A 86 -10.07 -9.86 13.41
C VAL A 86 -8.55 -10.02 13.58
N LEU A 87 -8.03 -9.40 14.63
CA LEU A 87 -6.64 -9.56 15.00
C LEU A 87 -6.43 -10.97 15.53
N GLN A 88 -5.51 -11.70 14.92
CA GLN A 88 -5.22 -13.08 15.33
C GLN A 88 -3.84 -13.15 15.96
N TYR A 89 -3.82 -12.97 17.27
CA TYR A 89 -2.60 -13.09 18.04
C TYR A 89 -2.61 -14.38 18.86
N ASP A 90 -1.50 -15.10 18.79
CA ASP A 90 -1.14 -16.02 19.86
C ASP A 90 0.03 -15.37 20.63
N ALA A 91 0.52 -16.00 21.67
CA ALA A 91 1.59 -15.45 22.49
C ALA A 91 2.88 -15.26 21.68
N GLU A 92 3.14 -16.16 20.76
CA GLU A 92 4.33 -16.13 19.92
C GLU A 92 4.32 -14.94 18.96
N ASP A 93 3.18 -14.71 18.31
CA ASP A 93 3.02 -13.58 17.38
C ASP A 93 3.18 -12.25 18.11
N PHE A 94 2.61 -12.16 19.30
CA PHE A 94 2.71 -10.96 20.12
C PHE A 94 4.17 -10.64 20.48
N GLU A 95 4.93 -11.64 20.89
CA GLU A 95 6.33 -11.47 21.24
C GLU A 95 7.14 -11.01 20.03
N GLU A 96 6.91 -11.61 18.89
CA GLU A 96 7.57 -11.23 17.64
C GLU A 96 7.27 -9.79 17.27
N ASP A 97 6.01 -9.38 17.35
CA ASP A 97 5.60 -8.03 17.02
C ASP A 97 6.21 -7.00 17.98
N MET A 98 6.31 -7.33 19.24
CA MET A 98 6.96 -6.46 20.23
C MET A 98 8.43 -6.26 19.92
N LYS A 99 9.12 -7.31 19.49
CA LYS A 99 10.52 -7.22 19.06
C LYS A 99 10.66 -6.32 17.85
N THR A 100 9.74 -6.45 16.91
CA THR A 100 9.73 -5.65 15.68
C THR A 100 9.54 -4.17 15.98
N LEU A 101 8.80 -3.84 17.04
CA LEU A 101 8.61 -2.44 17.45
C LEU A 101 9.87 -1.83 18.06
N GLY A 102 10.89 -2.63 18.30
CA GLY A 102 12.15 -2.13 18.83
C GLY A 102 12.07 -1.66 20.26
N CYS A 103 11.10 -2.14 20.98
CA CYS A 103 10.92 -1.81 22.39
C CYS A 103 11.78 -2.69 23.29
N GLY A 104 12.81 -3.21 22.70
CA GLY A 104 13.75 -4.05 23.43
C GLY A 104 14.64 -3.22 24.30
#